data_33b2eaa076cd7ba31a461795b3434e70
#
_entry.id   33b2eaa076cd7ba31a461795b3434e70
#
_cell.length_a   1.000
_cell.length_b   1.000
_cell.length_c   1.000
_cell.angle_alpha   90.00
_cell.angle_beta   90.00
_cell.angle_gamma   90.00
#
_symmetry.space_group_name_H-M   'P 1'
#
loop_
_entity.id
_entity.type
_entity.pdbx_description
1 polymer ?
#
loop_
_entity_poly.entity_id
_entity_poly.type
_entity_poly.pdbx_seq_one_letter_code
_entity_poly.pdbx_strand_id
1 'polypeptide(L)'
;MQKLFILISLTLSVSACAVSPMEETEDVINSGLYNIDFRAGNGKIYCGGDAKVSDLAQGVSCLTEIKGKPVLPRPNDCELEWGGTFFLGKTGKADMVCHSDFPFNPKARILKNGETVEGNGWQCTASGSEVTCINQDKHGFKISQEVQKLF
;
A
#
# COMPACT_ATOMS: atom_id res chain seq x y z
N MET A 1 -61.41 -26.72 -51.01
CA MET A 1 -60.29 -27.40 -50.34
C MET A 1 -59.19 -26.37 -50.15
N GLN A 2 -59.09 -25.79 -48.94
CA GLN A 2 -58.19 -24.68 -48.62
C GLN A 2 -57.20 -25.24 -47.64
N LYS A 3 -55.91 -25.32 -48.08
CA LYS A 3 -54.84 -25.86 -47.28
C LYS A 3 -54.29 -24.75 -46.39
N LEU A 4 -54.44 -24.88 -45.08
CA LEU A 4 -53.89 -24.00 -44.06
C LEU A 4 -52.43 -24.36 -43.83
N PHE A 5 -51.48 -23.44 -44.17
CA PHE A 5 -50.07 -23.58 -43.82
C PHE A 5 -49.84 -22.94 -42.46
N ILE A 6 -49.55 -23.79 -41.48
CA ILE A 6 -49.10 -23.30 -40.15
C ILE A 6 -47.57 -23.09 -40.21
N LEU A 7 -47.15 -21.83 -40.15
CA LEU A 7 -45.76 -21.45 -39.98
C LEU A 7 -45.40 -21.51 -38.49
N ILE A 8 -44.60 -22.51 -38.13
CA ILE A 8 -44.05 -22.63 -36.80
C ILE A 8 -42.80 -21.74 -36.76
N SER A 9 -42.88 -20.61 -36.06
CA SER A 9 -41.76 -19.72 -35.80
C SER A 9 -40.96 -20.27 -34.62
N LEU A 10 -39.75 -20.73 -34.90
CA LEU A 10 -38.82 -21.23 -33.89
C LEU A 10 -38.01 -20.03 -33.37
N THR A 11 -38.38 -19.52 -32.21
CA THR A 11 -37.59 -18.47 -31.55
C THR A 11 -36.40 -19.10 -30.81
N LEU A 12 -35.20 -18.92 -31.33
CA LEU A 12 -33.97 -19.25 -30.60
C LEU A 12 -33.74 -18.21 -29.49
N SER A 13 -33.90 -18.65 -28.26
CA SER A 13 -33.49 -17.85 -27.07
C SER A 13 -31.98 -17.92 -26.91
N VAL A 14 -31.27 -16.86 -27.27
CA VAL A 14 -29.87 -16.73 -26.98
C VAL A 14 -29.75 -16.32 -25.52
N SER A 15 -29.39 -17.25 -24.63
CA SER A 15 -28.98 -16.93 -23.25
C SER A 15 -27.63 -16.26 -23.31
N ALA A 16 -27.62 -14.93 -23.22
CA ALA A 16 -26.38 -14.18 -22.95
C ALA A 16 -25.95 -14.49 -21.54
N CYS A 17 -24.85 -15.25 -21.38
CA CYS A 17 -24.12 -15.28 -20.14
C CYS A 17 -23.53 -13.88 -19.94
N ALA A 18 -24.14 -13.11 -19.05
CA ALA A 18 -23.57 -11.89 -18.57
C ALA A 18 -22.33 -12.26 -17.73
N VAL A 19 -21.16 -12.11 -18.32
CA VAL A 19 -19.90 -12.07 -17.56
C VAL A 19 -19.93 -10.75 -16.82
N SER A 20 -20.13 -10.81 -15.51
CA SER A 20 -20.01 -9.62 -14.66
C SER A 20 -18.58 -9.08 -14.79
N PRO A 21 -18.39 -7.79 -15.10
CA PRO A 21 -17.06 -7.20 -15.09
C PRO A 21 -16.48 -7.33 -13.69
N MET A 22 -15.19 -7.60 -13.60
CA MET A 22 -14.43 -7.61 -12.36
C MET A 22 -14.41 -6.19 -11.75
N GLU A 23 -15.47 -5.83 -11.04
CA GLU A 23 -15.57 -4.61 -10.25
C GLU A 23 -14.87 -4.74 -8.87
N GLU A 24 -14.46 -5.97 -8.51
CA GLU A 24 -13.87 -6.25 -7.20
C GLU A 24 -12.44 -5.71 -7.01
N THR A 25 -11.70 -5.39 -8.07
CA THR A 25 -10.31 -4.94 -7.93
C THR A 25 -10.17 -3.45 -7.64
N GLU A 26 -11.07 -2.60 -8.10
CA GLU A 26 -11.03 -1.16 -7.82
C GLU A 26 -11.46 -0.81 -6.39
N ASP A 27 -12.42 -1.53 -5.83
CA ASP A 27 -12.88 -1.30 -4.45
C ASP A 27 -11.85 -1.75 -3.39
N VAL A 28 -11.09 -2.80 -3.65
CA VAL A 28 -10.00 -3.25 -2.76
C VAL A 28 -8.85 -2.25 -2.75
N ILE A 29 -8.49 -1.70 -3.90
CA ILE A 29 -7.45 -0.65 -4.02
C ILE A 29 -7.92 0.66 -3.36
N ASN A 30 -9.21 1.01 -3.46
CA ASN A 30 -9.76 2.22 -2.85
C ASN A 30 -10.07 2.07 -1.35
N SER A 31 -10.29 0.86 -0.84
CA SER A 31 -10.52 0.61 0.60
C SER A 31 -9.23 0.62 1.44
N GLY A 32 -8.07 0.68 0.78
CA GLY A 32 -6.75 0.67 1.41
C GLY A 32 -6.44 -0.66 2.11
N LEU A 33 -5.23 -1.17 1.93
CA LEU A 33 -4.71 -2.37 2.60
C LEU A 33 -4.45 -2.15 4.09
N TYR A 34 -4.41 -0.90 4.52
CA TYR A 34 -4.03 -0.50 5.86
C TYR A 34 -5.20 0.11 6.62
N ASN A 35 -5.19 -0.05 7.93
CA ASN A 35 -6.13 0.64 8.83
C ASN A 35 -5.78 2.12 8.97
N ILE A 36 -4.51 2.46 8.80
CA ILE A 36 -3.98 3.81 8.97
C ILE A 36 -3.17 4.15 7.71
N ASP A 37 -3.68 5.07 6.90
CA ASP A 37 -2.98 5.62 5.75
C ASP A 37 -2.66 7.10 5.97
N PHE A 38 -1.43 7.51 5.67
CA PHE A 38 -1.01 8.90 5.73
C PHE A 38 0.14 9.20 4.78
N ARG A 39 0.36 10.47 4.54
CA ARG A 39 1.54 10.97 3.82
C ARG A 39 2.32 11.94 4.69
N ALA A 40 3.62 12.01 4.47
CA ALA A 40 4.53 12.94 5.13
C ALA A 40 5.47 13.60 4.11
N GLY A 41 6.45 14.37 4.56
CA GLY A 41 7.44 14.98 3.68
C GLY A 41 6.82 15.82 2.56
N ASN A 42 5.86 16.69 2.88
CA ASN A 42 5.10 17.46 1.89
C ASN A 42 4.36 16.59 0.86
N GLY A 43 3.93 15.40 1.28
CA GLY A 43 3.20 14.46 0.44
C GLY A 43 4.07 13.55 -0.42
N LYS A 44 5.39 13.54 -0.24
CA LYS A 44 6.34 12.72 -0.99
C LYS A 44 6.69 11.39 -0.33
N ILE A 45 6.29 11.20 0.92
CA ILE A 45 6.43 9.97 1.66
C ILE A 45 5.03 9.40 1.88
N TYR A 46 4.81 8.18 1.43
CA TYR A 46 3.55 7.46 1.56
C TYR A 46 3.71 6.38 2.62
N CYS A 47 2.81 6.34 3.59
CA CYS A 47 2.86 5.38 4.68
C CYS A 47 1.53 4.67 4.86
N GLY A 48 1.62 3.38 5.19
CA GLY A 48 0.49 2.54 5.57
C GLY A 48 0.84 1.74 6.82
N GLY A 49 -0.04 1.73 7.80
CA GLY A 49 0.16 1.01 9.06
C GLY A 49 -1.01 0.11 9.43
N ASP A 50 -0.68 -0.94 10.18
CA ASP A 50 -1.61 -1.95 10.68
C ASP A 50 -2.46 -2.57 9.56
N ALA A 51 -1.84 -3.46 8.79
CA ALA A 51 -2.50 -4.12 7.67
C ALA A 51 -3.82 -4.79 8.10
N LYS A 52 -4.86 -4.66 7.27
CA LYS A 52 -6.17 -5.26 7.49
C LYS A 52 -6.16 -6.79 7.35
N VAL A 53 -5.16 -7.31 6.64
CA VAL A 53 -4.99 -8.74 6.37
C VAL A 53 -3.94 -9.28 7.33
N SER A 54 -4.28 -10.33 8.08
CA SER A 54 -3.41 -10.92 9.10
C SER A 54 -2.11 -11.50 8.55
N ASP A 55 -2.12 -11.92 7.28
CA ASP A 55 -0.96 -12.54 6.61
C ASP A 55 0.10 -11.51 6.19
N LEU A 56 -0.24 -10.22 6.24
CA LEU A 56 0.73 -9.15 6.02
C LEU A 56 1.44 -8.78 7.32
N ALA A 57 2.69 -8.35 7.18
CA ALA A 57 3.49 -7.88 8.30
C ALA A 57 2.79 -6.73 9.04
N GLN A 58 2.59 -6.91 10.34
CA GLN A 58 1.96 -5.90 11.21
C GLN A 58 3.00 -4.86 11.62
N GLY A 59 2.66 -3.59 11.47
CA GLY A 59 3.56 -2.47 11.72
C GLY A 59 3.27 -1.32 10.76
N VAL A 60 4.27 -0.51 10.48
CA VAL A 60 4.18 0.60 9.52
C VAL A 60 5.21 0.45 8.41
N SER A 61 4.74 0.61 7.18
CA SER A 61 5.58 0.70 6.00
C SER A 61 5.52 2.11 5.42
N CYS A 62 6.66 2.64 4.99
CA CYS A 62 6.71 3.92 4.30
C CYS A 62 7.55 3.81 3.03
N LEU A 63 7.05 4.40 1.94
CA LEU A 63 7.74 4.53 0.66
C LEU A 63 8.08 5.97 0.37
N THR A 64 9.28 6.20 -0.13
CA THR A 64 9.69 7.45 -0.75
C THR A 64 10.69 7.16 -1.88
N GLU A 65 10.70 8.00 -2.89
CA GLU A 65 11.78 8.01 -3.88
C GLU A 65 13.04 8.57 -3.24
N ILE A 66 14.04 7.70 -3.02
CA ILE A 66 15.31 8.12 -2.42
C ILE A 66 16.26 8.70 -3.47
N LYS A 67 16.99 9.73 -3.09
CA LYS A 67 18.10 10.25 -3.86
C LYS A 67 19.41 9.63 -3.36
N GLY A 68 20.12 8.98 -4.25
CA GLY A 68 21.40 8.32 -3.92
C GLY A 68 21.24 6.81 -3.71
N LYS A 69 22.19 6.23 -2.97
CA LYS A 69 22.23 4.79 -2.73
C LYS A 69 21.37 4.42 -1.52
N PRO A 70 20.70 3.25 -1.56
CA PRO A 70 20.04 2.70 -0.38
C PRO A 70 20.99 2.56 0.80
N VAL A 71 20.48 2.81 2.01
CA VAL A 71 21.27 2.71 3.27
C VAL A 71 21.68 1.28 3.59
N LEU A 72 20.89 0.30 3.14
CA LEU A 72 21.25 -1.11 3.22
C LEU A 72 21.58 -1.66 1.82
N PRO A 73 22.50 -2.63 1.71
CA PRO A 73 22.76 -3.33 0.47
C PRO A 73 21.54 -4.13 0.03
N ARG A 74 21.32 -4.24 -1.29
CA ARG A 74 20.26 -5.09 -1.84
C ARG A 74 20.54 -6.55 -1.50
N PRO A 75 19.59 -7.28 -0.89
CA PRO A 75 19.71 -8.72 -0.68
C PRO A 75 19.81 -9.48 -2.00
N ASN A 76 20.55 -10.59 -1.99
CA ASN A 76 20.77 -11.38 -3.22
C ASN A 76 19.48 -12.05 -3.75
N ASP A 77 18.51 -12.27 -2.88
CA ASP A 77 17.20 -12.84 -3.17
C ASP A 77 16.13 -11.80 -3.49
N CYS A 78 16.47 -10.51 -3.48
CA CYS A 78 15.56 -9.44 -3.89
C CYS A 78 15.59 -9.26 -5.39
N GLU A 79 14.62 -9.79 -6.11
CA GLU A 79 14.46 -9.65 -7.57
C GLU A 79 13.61 -8.42 -7.96
N LEU A 80 12.93 -7.79 -6.98
CA LEU A 80 12.01 -6.68 -7.17
C LEU A 80 12.68 -5.31 -6.88
N GLU A 81 11.90 -4.25 -6.70
CA GLU A 81 12.42 -2.92 -6.38
C GLU A 81 13.09 -2.88 -4.99
N TRP A 82 14.17 -2.16 -4.88
CA TRP A 82 14.93 -1.98 -3.65
C TRP A 82 15.35 -0.53 -3.45
N GLY A 83 15.23 -0.06 -2.21
CA GLY A 83 15.81 1.22 -1.83
C GLY A 83 14.81 2.30 -1.42
N GLY A 84 13.50 2.09 -1.65
CA GLY A 84 12.49 3.12 -1.37
C GLY A 84 11.54 2.79 -0.22
N THR A 85 11.42 1.52 0.15
CA THR A 85 10.44 1.05 1.14
C THR A 85 11.11 0.66 2.45
N PHE A 86 10.61 1.24 3.53
CA PHE A 86 11.06 1.03 4.90
C PHE A 86 9.92 0.41 5.71
N PHE A 87 10.24 -0.56 6.54
CA PHE A 87 9.29 -1.25 7.40
C PHE A 87 9.74 -1.20 8.86
N LEU A 88 8.78 -1.06 9.75
CA LEU A 88 8.97 -1.11 11.20
C LEU A 88 7.84 -1.90 11.83
N GLY A 89 8.16 -3.06 12.39
CA GLY A 89 7.23 -3.85 13.19
C GLY A 89 6.94 -3.20 14.54
N LYS A 90 5.97 -3.75 15.27
CA LYS A 90 5.65 -3.39 16.65
C LYS A 90 6.88 -3.47 17.57
N THR A 91 7.74 -4.44 17.30
CA THR A 91 9.01 -4.70 18.00
C THR A 91 10.11 -4.99 16.99
N GLY A 92 11.37 -5.00 17.44
CA GLY A 92 12.51 -5.31 16.59
C GLY A 92 13.00 -4.12 15.79
N LYS A 93 14.03 -4.34 14.99
CA LYS A 93 14.70 -3.30 14.20
C LYS A 93 13.87 -2.93 12.96
N ALA A 94 14.02 -1.69 12.54
CA ALA A 94 13.56 -1.25 11.22
C ALA A 94 14.41 -1.89 10.12
N ASP A 95 13.80 -2.12 8.97
CA ASP A 95 14.45 -2.71 7.81
C ASP A 95 13.97 -2.07 6.51
N MET A 96 14.65 -2.38 5.41
CA MET A 96 14.20 -2.06 4.07
C MET A 96 13.53 -3.28 3.46
N VAL A 97 12.50 -3.06 2.65
CA VAL A 97 11.68 -4.12 2.05
C VAL A 97 11.89 -4.18 0.55
N CYS A 98 12.10 -5.41 0.05
CA CYS A 98 12.01 -5.73 -1.36
C CYS A 98 10.53 -5.72 -1.78
N HIS A 99 10.14 -4.89 -2.76
CA HIS A 99 8.74 -4.71 -3.14
C HIS A 99 8.56 -4.61 -4.66
N SER A 100 7.37 -4.99 -5.14
CA SER A 100 6.93 -4.70 -6.52
C SER A 100 6.04 -3.46 -6.53
N ASP A 101 4.77 -3.68 -6.26
CA ASP A 101 3.78 -2.61 -6.14
C ASP A 101 3.50 -2.33 -4.67
N PHE A 102 3.38 -1.07 -4.32
CA PHE A 102 2.97 -0.70 -2.97
C PHE A 102 1.57 -0.07 -3.04
N PRO A 103 0.60 -0.66 -2.38
CA PRO A 103 -0.79 -0.20 -2.43
C PRO A 103 -0.97 1.03 -1.53
N PHE A 104 -0.47 2.17 -1.97
CA PHE A 104 -0.67 3.42 -1.26
C PHE A 104 -1.98 4.07 -1.63
N ASN A 105 -2.57 4.69 -0.64
CA ASN A 105 -3.67 5.61 -0.85
C ASN A 105 -3.12 7.00 -1.25
N PRO A 106 -3.16 7.40 -2.53
CA PRO A 106 -2.66 8.70 -2.96
C PRO A 106 -3.50 9.86 -2.43
N LYS A 107 -4.70 9.57 -1.92
CA LYS A 107 -5.61 10.53 -1.29
C LYS A 107 -5.46 10.60 0.22
N ALA A 108 -4.58 9.79 0.82
CA ALA A 108 -4.31 9.85 2.24
C ALA A 108 -3.91 11.27 2.67
N ARG A 109 -4.33 11.67 3.86
CA ARG A 109 -4.02 13.00 4.38
C ARG A 109 -2.51 13.21 4.54
N ILE A 110 -2.04 14.42 4.31
CA ILE A 110 -0.66 14.81 4.57
C ILE A 110 -0.55 15.29 6.01
N LEU A 111 0.37 14.70 6.78
CA LEU A 111 0.67 15.15 8.13
C LEU A 111 1.30 16.54 8.12
N LYS A 112 0.87 17.37 9.03
CA LYS A 112 1.49 18.68 9.30
C LYS A 112 2.82 18.50 10.04
N ASN A 113 3.66 19.50 9.96
CA ASN A 113 4.93 19.51 10.72
C ASN A 113 4.66 19.36 12.23
N GLY A 114 5.33 18.40 12.87
CA GLY A 114 5.15 18.03 14.27
C GLY A 114 3.95 17.11 14.54
N GLU A 115 3.14 16.82 13.54
CA GLU A 115 1.99 15.91 13.72
C GLU A 115 2.45 14.46 13.83
N THR A 116 1.83 13.73 14.76
CA THR A 116 2.11 12.31 15.02
C THR A 116 0.88 11.47 14.71
N VAL A 117 1.13 10.30 14.14
CA VAL A 117 0.18 9.20 13.94
C VAL A 117 0.68 7.99 14.70
N GLU A 118 -0.24 7.29 15.38
CA GLU A 118 0.06 6.11 16.19
C GLU A 118 -0.74 4.91 15.69
N GLY A 119 -0.11 3.74 15.70
CA GLY A 119 -0.72 2.45 15.44
C GLY A 119 -0.39 1.44 16.52
N ASN A 120 -0.55 0.16 16.20
CA ASN A 120 -0.34 -0.93 17.16
C ASN A 120 1.15 -1.14 17.47
N GLY A 121 1.66 -0.37 18.43
CA GLY A 121 3.04 -0.49 18.93
C GLY A 121 4.07 0.29 18.13
N TRP A 122 3.65 1.23 17.30
CA TRP A 122 4.49 2.15 16.55
C TRP A 122 3.88 3.54 16.53
N GLN A 123 4.71 4.53 16.29
CA GLN A 123 4.27 5.92 16.03
C GLN A 123 5.17 6.56 14.98
N CYS A 124 4.62 7.47 14.18
CA CYS A 124 5.34 8.24 13.18
C CYS A 124 5.07 9.73 13.35
N THR A 125 6.12 10.54 13.35
CA THR A 125 6.04 12.00 13.45
C THR A 125 6.59 12.65 12.19
N ALA A 126 5.84 13.55 11.58
CA ALA A 126 6.28 14.35 10.45
C ALA A 126 7.13 15.56 10.91
N SER A 127 8.24 15.83 10.22
CA SER A 127 9.09 16.97 10.47
C SER A 127 9.64 17.55 9.15
N GLY A 128 9.01 18.60 8.66
CA GLY A 128 9.38 19.19 7.37
C GLY A 128 9.26 18.19 6.23
N SER A 129 10.37 17.93 5.54
CA SER A 129 10.44 16.93 4.45
C SER A 129 10.63 15.49 4.93
N GLU A 130 10.69 15.23 6.23
CA GLU A 130 11.04 13.95 6.83
C GLU A 130 9.86 13.32 7.57
N VAL A 131 9.94 12.01 7.77
CA VAL A 131 9.14 11.29 8.76
C VAL A 131 10.08 10.45 9.63
N THR A 132 9.80 10.42 10.92
CA THR A 132 10.47 9.53 11.87
C THR A 132 9.43 8.57 12.45
N CYS A 133 9.64 7.27 12.29
CA CYS A 133 8.83 6.23 12.88
C CYS A 133 9.64 5.48 13.94
N ILE A 134 9.01 5.20 15.10
CA ILE A 134 9.63 4.52 16.23
C ILE A 134 8.65 3.50 16.82
N ASN A 135 9.15 2.35 17.26
CA ASN A 135 8.36 1.30 17.89
C ASN A 135 8.59 1.22 19.42
N GLN A 136 7.97 0.20 20.03
CA GLN A 136 8.06 -0.02 21.49
C GLN A 136 9.49 -0.30 21.97
N ASP A 137 10.34 -0.91 21.14
CA ASP A 137 11.74 -1.22 21.46
C ASP A 137 12.69 -0.02 21.23
N LYS A 138 12.16 1.13 20.84
CA LYS A 138 12.92 2.34 20.48
C LYS A 138 13.75 2.18 19.20
N HIS A 139 13.48 1.16 18.41
CA HIS A 139 13.98 1.05 17.04
C HIS A 139 13.10 1.85 16.09
N GLY A 140 13.66 2.19 14.94
CA GLY A 140 12.91 2.96 13.99
C GLY A 140 13.67 3.35 12.74
N PHE A 141 13.03 4.21 11.95
CA PHE A 141 13.64 4.84 10.81
C PHE A 141 13.29 6.34 10.77
N LYS A 142 14.20 7.11 10.18
CA LYS A 142 13.99 8.49 9.79
C LYS A 142 14.31 8.61 8.31
N ILE A 143 13.33 9.03 7.51
CA ILE A 143 13.44 9.04 6.07
C ILE A 143 12.91 10.32 5.43
N SER A 144 13.51 10.65 4.31
CA SER A 144 13.05 11.59 3.29
C SER A 144 13.64 11.16 1.95
N GLN A 145 13.43 11.93 0.89
CA GLN A 145 14.14 11.68 -0.37
C GLN A 145 15.66 11.73 -0.22
N GLU A 146 16.18 12.43 0.77
CA GLU A 146 17.62 12.71 0.96
C GLU A 146 18.19 12.08 2.24
N VAL A 147 17.32 11.69 3.17
CA VAL A 147 17.73 11.12 4.46
C VAL A 147 17.23 9.70 4.57
N GLN A 148 18.13 8.81 4.94
CA GLN A 148 17.84 7.41 5.25
C GLN A 148 18.61 7.02 6.50
N LYS A 149 17.92 6.82 7.61
CA LYS A 149 18.53 6.40 8.87
C LYS A 149 17.67 5.33 9.52
N LEU A 150 18.30 4.19 9.81
CA LEU A 150 17.74 3.12 10.66
C LEU A 150 18.43 3.16 12.02
N PHE A 151 17.69 2.85 13.11
CA PHE A 151 18.20 2.88 14.48
C PHE A 151 17.47 1.95 15.43
#